data_87764cf929b50c5eaece285f56dcec1c
#
_entry.id   87764cf929b50c5eaece285f56dcec1c
#
_cell.length_a   1.000
_cell.length_b   1.000
_cell.length_c   1.000
_cell.angle_alpha   90.00
_cell.angle_beta   90.00
_cell.angle_gamma   90.00
#
_symmetry.space_group_name_H-M   'P 1'
#
loop_
_entity.id
_entity.type
_entity.pdbx_description
1 polymer ?
#
loop_
_entity_poly.entity_id
_entity_poly.type
_entity_poly.pdbx_seq_one_letter_code
_entity_poly.pdbx_strand_id
1 'polypeptide(L)'
;MAENSADIAKRIILTSVAEGMTVEQACGSAGKSLKTYEYYRRSDKIFADKMDRTRLGLRDKSFASSDVHDLTFAEFRDRFLHNKTFPHQQNLVDVIEGNDPSWLHPNMKYEKGLNNNRILLNIPPNHAKSITITVDYVTWLLCKNPNFRVLIVSQTQRLAGDFLYAIKQRLTHPMYEDLQAAYAAGVGFKSKSASWQATRVTFGDELRESSEKDPNIEAVGIGG
;
A
#
# COMPACT_ATOMS: atom_id res chain seq x y z
N MET A 1 20.71 -19.82 6.27
CA MET A 1 21.46 -18.84 7.10
C MET A 1 20.82 -18.86 8.48
N ALA A 2 21.59 -18.93 9.56
CA ALA A 2 21.04 -18.90 10.92
C ALA A 2 20.52 -17.49 11.25
N GLU A 3 19.31 -17.40 11.79
CA GLU A 3 18.68 -16.14 12.23
C GLU A 3 19.55 -15.49 13.32
N ASN A 4 19.81 -14.18 13.22
CA ASN A 4 20.64 -13.48 14.20
C ASN A 4 19.94 -13.42 15.55
N SER A 5 20.68 -13.57 16.65
CA SER A 5 20.14 -13.49 18.02
C SER A 5 19.35 -12.21 18.31
N ALA A 6 19.70 -11.08 17.66
CA ALA A 6 18.94 -9.84 17.77
C ALA A 6 17.57 -9.93 17.08
N ASP A 7 17.47 -10.57 15.93
CA ASP A 7 16.24 -10.70 15.17
C ASP A 7 15.26 -11.66 15.85
N ILE A 8 15.78 -12.72 16.43
CA ILE A 8 15.00 -13.65 17.30
C ILE A 8 14.42 -12.87 18.49
N ALA A 9 15.23 -12.06 19.17
CA ALA A 9 14.75 -11.27 20.30
C ALA A 9 13.69 -10.24 19.90
N LYS A 10 13.86 -9.52 18.80
CA LYS A 10 12.88 -8.58 18.26
C LYS A 10 11.56 -9.29 17.95
N ARG A 11 11.60 -10.46 17.32
CA ARG A 11 10.42 -11.27 17.03
C ARG A 11 9.66 -11.67 18.29
N ILE A 12 10.36 -12.19 19.30
CA ILE A 12 9.76 -12.56 20.59
C ILE A 12 9.07 -11.36 21.23
N ILE A 13 9.73 -10.20 21.28
CA ILE A 13 9.15 -8.97 21.85
C ILE A 13 7.86 -8.57 21.10
N LEU A 14 7.88 -8.57 19.77
CA LEU A 14 6.70 -8.24 18.96
C LEU A 14 5.53 -9.20 19.24
N THR A 15 5.78 -10.50 19.25
CA THR A 15 4.75 -11.53 19.49
C THR A 15 4.16 -11.38 20.89
N SER A 16 4.99 -11.22 21.91
CA SER A 16 4.53 -11.09 23.30
C SER A 16 3.68 -9.82 23.52
N VAL A 17 4.04 -8.71 22.87
CA VAL A 17 3.22 -7.47 22.94
C VAL A 17 1.92 -7.64 22.16
N ALA A 18 1.92 -8.33 21.03
CA ALA A 18 0.70 -8.67 20.29
C ALA A 18 -0.27 -9.54 21.09
N GLU A 19 0.25 -10.39 21.97
CA GLU A 19 -0.50 -11.22 22.92
C GLU A 19 -0.99 -10.45 24.17
N GLY A 20 -0.70 -9.15 24.24
CA GLY A 20 -1.18 -8.26 25.30
C GLY A 20 -0.22 -8.08 26.47
N MET A 21 1.01 -8.55 26.40
CA MET A 21 2.03 -8.29 27.41
C MET A 21 2.51 -6.85 27.38
N THR A 22 2.91 -6.32 28.54
CA THR A 22 3.63 -5.04 28.58
C THR A 22 5.00 -5.17 27.89
N VAL A 23 5.55 -4.07 27.40
CA VAL A 23 6.89 -4.07 26.76
C VAL A 23 7.95 -4.62 27.70
N GLU A 24 7.83 -4.32 28.99
CA GLU A 24 8.77 -4.80 30.01
C GLU A 24 8.72 -6.33 30.18
N GLN A 25 7.51 -6.89 30.25
CA GLN A 25 7.29 -8.34 30.28
C GLN A 25 7.79 -9.02 29.00
N ALA A 26 7.51 -8.44 27.83
CA ALA A 26 7.96 -8.95 26.55
C ALA A 26 9.49 -8.93 26.40
N CYS A 27 10.14 -7.89 26.92
CA CYS A 27 11.60 -7.85 26.99
C CYS A 27 12.15 -8.95 27.91
N GLY A 28 11.53 -9.18 29.05
CA GLY A 28 11.88 -10.28 29.95
C GLY A 28 11.76 -11.65 29.29
N SER A 29 10.67 -11.89 28.54
CA SER A 29 10.48 -13.13 27.76
C SER A 29 11.55 -13.33 26.68
N ALA A 30 12.05 -12.25 26.09
CA ALA A 30 13.13 -12.28 25.11
C ALA A 30 14.54 -12.32 25.74
N GLY A 31 14.67 -12.34 27.07
CA GLY A 31 15.95 -12.26 27.78
C GLY A 31 16.70 -10.95 27.51
N LYS A 32 15.99 -9.84 27.30
CA LYS A 32 16.55 -8.52 26.97
C LYS A 32 16.09 -7.45 27.98
N SER A 33 16.90 -6.41 28.14
CA SER A 33 16.56 -5.25 28.96
C SER A 33 15.75 -4.22 28.17
N LEU A 34 15.06 -3.33 28.88
CA LEU A 34 14.41 -2.16 28.27
C LEU A 34 15.41 -1.27 27.50
N LYS A 35 16.64 -1.13 27.99
CA LYS A 35 17.70 -0.40 27.25
C LYS A 35 18.01 -1.04 25.90
N THR A 36 18.03 -2.38 25.85
CA THR A 36 18.23 -3.11 24.58
C THR A 36 17.05 -2.91 23.62
N TYR A 37 15.84 -2.90 24.15
CA TYR A 37 14.64 -2.59 23.36
C TYR A 37 14.66 -1.16 22.80
N GLU A 38 15.03 -0.16 23.60
CA GLU A 38 15.18 1.23 23.12
C GLU A 38 16.28 1.34 22.05
N TYR A 39 17.38 0.62 22.23
CA TYR A 39 18.41 0.52 21.19
C TYR A 39 17.85 -0.05 19.89
N TYR A 40 17.10 -1.15 19.94
CA TYR A 40 16.45 -1.72 18.76
C TYR A 40 15.51 -0.74 18.08
N ARG A 41 14.70 -0.01 18.83
CA ARG A 41 13.80 1.02 18.29
C ARG A 41 14.53 2.17 17.59
N ARG A 42 15.70 2.55 18.09
CA ARG A 42 16.50 3.63 17.48
C ARG A 42 17.30 3.17 16.27
N SER A 43 17.81 1.96 16.31
CA SER A 43 18.68 1.40 15.27
C SER A 43 17.93 0.73 14.13
N ASP A 44 16.69 0.27 14.38
CA ASP A 44 15.86 -0.47 13.44
C ASP A 44 14.47 0.18 13.33
N LYS A 45 14.33 1.03 12.31
CA LYS A 45 13.10 1.77 12.06
C LYS A 45 11.92 0.84 11.75
N ILE A 46 12.18 -0.29 11.07
CA ILE A 46 11.15 -1.29 10.74
C ILE A 46 10.61 -1.93 12.03
N PHE A 47 11.49 -2.31 12.93
CA PHE A 47 11.10 -2.84 14.23
C PHE A 47 10.31 -1.79 15.06
N ALA A 48 10.74 -0.52 15.03
CA ALA A 48 10.03 0.56 15.72
C ALA A 48 8.60 0.72 15.21
N ASP A 49 8.42 0.77 13.90
CA ASP A 49 7.11 0.92 13.26
C ASP A 49 6.19 -0.29 13.53
N LYS A 50 6.72 -1.51 13.48
CA LYS A 50 5.98 -2.73 13.86
C LYS A 50 5.52 -2.68 15.32
N MET A 51 6.37 -2.26 16.23
CA MET A 51 6.03 -2.13 17.66
C MET A 51 4.94 -1.09 17.91
N ASP A 52 5.01 0.05 17.22
CA ASP A 52 4.00 1.10 17.38
C ASP A 52 2.65 0.65 16.83
N ARG A 53 2.61 -0.07 15.71
CA ARG A 53 1.41 -0.70 15.16
C ARG A 53 0.81 -1.73 16.11
N THR A 54 1.64 -2.62 16.66
CA THR A 54 1.21 -3.66 17.62
C THR A 54 0.59 -3.03 18.87
N ARG A 55 1.19 -1.96 19.39
CA ARG A 55 0.68 -1.23 20.57
C ARG A 55 -0.64 -0.51 20.30
N LEU A 56 -0.89 -0.07 19.07
CA LEU A 56 -2.16 0.53 18.65
C LEU A 56 -3.26 -0.51 18.42
N GLY A 57 -3.01 -1.80 18.66
CA GLY A 57 -3.97 -2.88 18.44
C GLY A 57 -4.22 -3.19 16.97
N LEU A 58 -3.36 -2.69 16.08
CA LEU A 58 -3.35 -3.02 14.67
C LEU A 58 -2.75 -4.44 14.54
N ARG A 59 -3.57 -5.45 14.83
CA ARG A 59 -3.16 -6.85 14.74
C ARG A 59 -2.83 -7.23 13.30
N ASP A 60 -1.68 -7.89 13.13
CA ASP A 60 -1.42 -8.69 11.94
C ASP A 60 -2.46 -9.82 11.90
N LYS A 61 -3.56 -9.58 11.19
CA LYS A 61 -4.45 -10.69 10.84
C LYS A 61 -3.72 -11.50 9.78
N SER A 62 -3.18 -12.65 10.14
CA SER A 62 -2.77 -13.67 9.16
C SER A 62 -4.03 -14.12 8.43
N PHE A 63 -4.15 -13.79 7.15
CA PHE A 63 -5.30 -14.16 6.34
C PHE A 63 -4.90 -15.26 5.35
N ALA A 64 -5.82 -16.18 5.11
CA ALA A 64 -5.69 -17.11 4.00
C ALA A 64 -5.62 -16.31 2.67
N SER A 65 -4.80 -16.78 1.72
CA SER A 65 -4.55 -16.08 0.45
C SER A 65 -5.82 -15.78 -0.37
N SER A 66 -6.88 -16.56 -0.20
CA SER A 66 -8.18 -16.36 -0.86
C SER A 66 -8.90 -15.08 -0.44
N ASP A 67 -8.71 -14.62 0.81
CA ASP A 67 -9.49 -13.50 1.35
C ASP A 67 -8.93 -12.13 0.93
N VAL A 68 -7.68 -12.05 0.48
CA VAL A 68 -7.06 -10.74 0.16
C VAL A 68 -7.48 -10.20 -1.21
N HIS A 69 -7.84 -11.07 -2.15
CA HIS A 69 -8.30 -10.66 -3.48
C HIS A 69 -9.74 -10.12 -3.49
N ASP A 70 -10.54 -10.49 -2.47
CA ASP A 70 -11.94 -10.06 -2.34
C ASP A 70 -12.12 -8.76 -1.55
N LEU A 71 -11.02 -8.21 -1.00
CA LEU A 71 -11.07 -6.97 -0.24
C LEU A 71 -11.59 -5.81 -1.10
N THR A 72 -12.50 -5.03 -0.53
CA THR A 72 -12.86 -3.72 -1.07
C THR A 72 -11.66 -2.77 -0.97
N PHE A 73 -11.69 -1.69 -1.74
CA PHE A 73 -10.63 -0.68 -1.68
C PHE A 73 -10.46 -0.11 -0.25
N ALA A 74 -11.57 0.16 0.46
CA ALA A 74 -11.51 0.70 1.81
C ALA A 74 -10.84 -0.28 2.80
N GLU A 75 -11.16 -1.56 2.73
CA GLU A 75 -10.55 -2.61 3.54
C GLU A 75 -9.08 -2.82 3.20
N PHE A 76 -8.74 -2.84 1.91
CA PHE A 76 -7.35 -2.91 1.45
C PHE A 76 -6.52 -1.74 1.99
N ARG A 77 -7.06 -0.52 1.88
CA ARG A 77 -6.39 0.70 2.29
C ARG A 77 -6.15 0.74 3.80
N ASP A 78 -7.16 0.40 4.58
CA ASP A 78 -7.04 0.32 6.05
C ASP A 78 -6.02 -0.76 6.46
N ARG A 79 -6.10 -1.92 5.85
CA ARG A 79 -5.30 -3.09 6.20
C ARG A 79 -3.85 -2.98 5.80
N PHE A 80 -3.56 -2.65 4.54
CA PHE A 80 -2.23 -2.71 3.97
C PHE A 80 -1.54 -1.35 3.88
N LEU A 81 -2.29 -0.27 3.69
CA LEU A 81 -1.73 1.07 3.56
C LEU A 81 -1.87 1.89 4.85
N HIS A 82 -2.54 1.36 5.86
CA HIS A 82 -2.78 1.99 7.17
C HIS A 82 -3.43 3.37 7.07
N ASN A 83 -4.26 3.55 6.04
CA ASN A 83 -4.97 4.76 5.73
C ASN A 83 -6.47 4.53 5.79
N LYS A 84 -7.15 5.18 6.72
CA LYS A 84 -8.61 5.14 6.78
C LYS A 84 -9.22 5.84 5.56
N THR A 85 -10.24 5.23 4.98
CA THR A 85 -11.01 5.84 3.89
C THR A 85 -12.16 6.65 4.46
N PHE A 86 -12.21 7.95 4.14
CA PHE A 86 -13.28 8.84 4.56
C PHE A 86 -14.43 8.83 3.55
N PRO A 87 -15.68 9.20 3.94
CA PRO A 87 -16.85 9.14 3.05
C PRO A 87 -16.66 9.86 1.71
N HIS A 88 -16.05 11.04 1.70
CA HIS A 88 -15.78 11.76 0.45
C HIS A 88 -14.78 11.05 -0.46
N GLN A 89 -13.84 10.28 0.10
CA GLN A 89 -12.89 9.46 -0.67
C GLN A 89 -13.56 8.20 -1.20
N GLN A 90 -14.45 7.60 -0.42
CA GLN A 90 -15.25 6.45 -0.87
C GLN A 90 -16.12 6.83 -2.07
N ASN A 91 -16.77 8.00 -2.06
CA ASN A 91 -17.53 8.50 -3.19
C ASN A 91 -16.72 8.58 -4.50
N LEU A 92 -15.42 8.92 -4.41
CA LEU A 92 -14.56 8.93 -5.60
C LEU A 92 -14.38 7.54 -6.17
N VAL A 93 -14.18 6.57 -5.30
CA VAL A 93 -14.02 5.16 -5.69
C VAL A 93 -15.32 4.60 -6.24
N ASP A 94 -16.45 4.86 -5.57
CA ASP A 94 -17.76 4.44 -6.03
C ASP A 94 -18.01 4.90 -7.48
N VAL A 95 -17.75 6.18 -7.77
CA VAL A 95 -17.92 6.74 -9.13
C VAL A 95 -16.96 6.09 -10.14
N ILE A 96 -15.70 5.83 -9.76
CA ILE A 96 -14.73 5.17 -10.64
C ILE A 96 -15.14 3.73 -10.94
N GLU A 97 -15.73 3.04 -9.98
CA GLU A 97 -16.26 1.68 -10.14
C GLU A 97 -17.63 1.64 -10.82
N GLY A 98 -18.19 2.79 -11.21
CA GLY A 98 -19.47 2.91 -11.91
C GLY A 98 -20.69 2.89 -10.99
N ASN A 99 -20.47 2.97 -9.68
CA ASN A 99 -21.53 3.04 -8.68
C ASN A 99 -21.93 4.50 -8.41
N ASP A 100 -23.17 4.71 -7.97
CA ASP A 100 -23.57 6.02 -7.49
C ASP A 100 -22.95 6.27 -6.11
N PRO A 101 -22.55 7.53 -5.78
CA PRO A 101 -21.98 7.84 -4.48
C PRO A 101 -22.91 7.43 -3.34
N SER A 102 -22.38 6.69 -2.37
CA SER A 102 -23.13 6.23 -1.21
C SER A 102 -23.56 7.36 -0.25
N TRP A 103 -22.81 8.45 -0.25
CA TRP A 103 -23.07 9.66 0.52
C TRP A 103 -22.58 10.89 -0.22
N LEU A 104 -23.41 11.91 -0.33
CA LEU A 104 -23.04 13.16 -0.98
C LEU A 104 -23.20 14.33 0.00
N HIS A 105 -22.11 15.06 0.25
CA HIS A 105 -22.17 16.28 1.04
C HIS A 105 -23.09 17.31 0.33
N PRO A 106 -23.89 18.13 1.05
CA PRO A 106 -24.82 19.10 0.42
C PRO A 106 -24.18 20.06 -0.59
N ASN A 107 -22.89 20.34 -0.45
CA ASN A 107 -22.13 21.22 -1.35
C ASN A 107 -21.46 20.47 -2.52
N MET A 108 -21.63 19.15 -2.62
CA MET A 108 -21.13 18.35 -3.74
C MET A 108 -22.21 18.11 -4.75
N LYS A 109 -21.83 18.07 -6.03
CA LYS A 109 -22.71 17.68 -7.13
C LYS A 109 -22.16 16.42 -7.77
N TYR A 110 -23.05 15.52 -8.08
CA TYR A 110 -22.79 14.34 -8.88
C TYR A 110 -23.72 14.31 -10.06
N GLU A 111 -23.18 14.16 -11.25
CA GLU A 111 -23.94 13.98 -12.49
C GLU A 111 -23.48 12.68 -13.13
N LYS A 112 -24.40 11.73 -13.24
CA LYS A 112 -24.13 10.47 -13.92
C LYS A 112 -24.07 10.70 -15.41
N GLY A 113 -22.92 10.42 -16.00
CA GLY A 113 -22.70 10.50 -17.45
C GLY A 113 -23.38 9.34 -18.18
N LEU A 114 -23.57 9.52 -19.49
CA LEU A 114 -24.08 8.45 -20.39
C LEU A 114 -23.07 7.31 -20.56
N ASN A 115 -21.80 7.54 -20.22
CA ASN A 115 -20.72 6.58 -20.41
C ASN A 115 -19.72 6.69 -19.26
N ASN A 116 -19.54 5.60 -18.52
CA ASN A 116 -18.65 5.52 -17.36
C ASN A 116 -17.15 5.44 -17.73
N ASN A 117 -16.79 5.49 -19.02
CA ASN A 117 -15.38 5.40 -19.46
C ASN A 117 -14.62 6.73 -19.32
N ARG A 118 -15.31 7.83 -18.97
CA ARG A 118 -14.70 9.15 -18.75
C ARG A 118 -15.29 9.78 -17.52
N ILE A 119 -14.44 9.97 -16.51
CA ILE A 119 -14.84 10.52 -15.22
C ILE A 119 -14.05 11.80 -14.96
N LEU A 120 -14.73 12.87 -14.65
CA LEU A 120 -14.15 14.13 -14.20
C LEU A 120 -14.40 14.31 -12.71
N LEU A 121 -13.29 14.34 -11.94
CA LEU A 121 -13.33 14.54 -10.50
C LEU A 121 -12.79 15.93 -10.16
N ASN A 122 -13.68 16.85 -9.81
CA ASN A 122 -13.32 18.18 -9.34
C ASN A 122 -13.50 18.28 -7.82
N ILE A 123 -12.39 18.29 -7.10
CA ILE A 123 -12.36 18.24 -5.63
C ILE A 123 -11.39 19.30 -5.12
N PRO A 124 -11.73 20.02 -4.04
CA PRO A 124 -10.86 21.03 -3.47
C PRO A 124 -9.45 20.52 -3.16
N PRO A 125 -8.44 21.38 -3.11
CA PRO A 125 -7.12 21.05 -2.65
C PRO A 125 -7.14 20.43 -1.23
N ASN A 126 -6.13 19.65 -0.89
CA ASN A 126 -5.92 19.05 0.45
C ASN A 126 -6.97 18.01 0.89
N HIS A 127 -7.81 17.52 -0.01
CA HIS A 127 -8.75 16.41 0.25
C HIS A 127 -8.19 15.05 -0.14
N ALA A 128 -6.87 14.94 -0.23
CA ALA A 128 -6.13 13.71 -0.52
C ALA A 128 -6.53 12.96 -1.82
N LYS A 129 -7.21 13.63 -2.79
CA LYS A 129 -7.68 13.00 -4.02
C LYS A 129 -6.60 12.25 -4.80
N SER A 130 -5.43 12.88 -4.98
CA SER A 130 -4.33 12.29 -5.74
C SER A 130 -3.73 11.08 -5.03
N ILE A 131 -3.55 11.15 -3.71
CA ILE A 131 -3.08 10.00 -2.93
C ILE A 131 -4.12 8.88 -2.96
N THR A 132 -5.40 9.20 -2.80
CA THR A 132 -6.46 8.19 -2.79
C THR A 132 -6.60 7.50 -4.15
N ILE A 133 -6.69 8.27 -5.25
CA ILE A 133 -6.99 7.71 -6.57
C ILE A 133 -5.73 7.35 -7.35
N THR A 134 -4.79 8.29 -7.48
CA THR A 134 -3.61 8.05 -8.34
C THR A 134 -2.60 7.12 -7.69
N VAL A 135 -2.52 7.07 -6.36
CA VAL A 135 -1.54 6.22 -5.66
C VAL A 135 -2.20 4.99 -5.05
N ASP A 136 -3.07 5.15 -4.06
CA ASP A 136 -3.57 4.03 -3.27
C ASP A 136 -4.52 3.13 -4.08
N TYR A 137 -5.45 3.72 -4.88
CA TYR A 137 -6.38 2.96 -5.73
C TYR A 137 -5.65 2.23 -6.88
N VAL A 138 -4.70 2.88 -7.52
CA VAL A 138 -3.84 2.22 -8.53
C VAL A 138 -3.04 1.09 -7.92
N THR A 139 -2.48 1.27 -6.73
CA THR A 139 -1.77 0.19 -6.00
C THR A 139 -2.69 -1.01 -5.76
N TRP A 140 -3.93 -0.77 -5.32
CA TRP A 140 -4.92 -1.83 -5.12
C TRP A 140 -5.26 -2.58 -6.40
N LEU A 141 -5.51 -1.86 -7.52
CA LEU A 141 -5.79 -2.49 -8.81
C LEU A 141 -4.64 -3.39 -9.27
N LEU A 142 -3.40 -2.93 -9.12
CA LEU A 142 -2.21 -3.69 -9.49
C LEU A 142 -2.00 -4.91 -8.60
N CYS A 143 -2.36 -4.84 -7.32
CA CYS A 143 -2.34 -5.98 -6.42
C CYS A 143 -3.40 -7.02 -6.80
N LYS A 144 -4.61 -6.58 -7.16
CA LYS A 144 -5.69 -7.50 -7.60
C LYS A 144 -5.44 -8.12 -8.97
N ASN A 145 -4.85 -7.36 -9.87
CA ASN A 145 -4.53 -7.81 -11.22
C ASN A 145 -3.16 -7.29 -11.68
N PRO A 146 -2.12 -8.10 -11.58
CA PRO A 146 -0.77 -7.73 -12.03
C PRO A 146 -0.64 -7.44 -13.54
N ASN A 147 -1.65 -7.79 -14.34
CA ASN A 147 -1.70 -7.44 -15.76
C ASN A 147 -2.33 -6.06 -16.03
N PHE A 148 -2.84 -5.39 -15.00
CA PHE A 148 -3.46 -4.08 -15.14
C PHE A 148 -2.46 -3.04 -15.62
N ARG A 149 -2.90 -2.16 -16.53
CA ARG A 149 -2.08 -1.10 -17.14
C ARG A 149 -2.60 0.28 -16.78
N VAL A 150 -1.71 1.14 -16.37
CA VAL A 150 -2.01 2.50 -15.92
C VAL A 150 -1.12 3.51 -16.64
N LEU A 151 -1.72 4.53 -17.20
CA LEU A 151 -1.03 5.71 -17.68
C LEU A 151 -1.30 6.89 -16.75
N ILE A 152 -0.26 7.41 -16.12
CA ILE A 152 -0.31 8.62 -15.29
C ILE A 152 0.11 9.81 -16.16
N VAL A 153 -0.82 10.71 -16.39
CA VAL A 153 -0.55 11.93 -17.16
C VAL A 153 -0.63 13.15 -16.25
N SER A 154 0.37 14.01 -16.30
CA SER A 154 0.41 15.25 -15.52
C SER A 154 0.94 16.41 -16.35
N GLN A 155 0.84 17.62 -15.83
CA GLN A 155 1.36 18.82 -16.51
C GLN A 155 2.88 18.69 -16.73
N THR A 156 3.62 18.18 -15.77
CA THR A 156 5.08 18.01 -15.87
C THR A 156 5.48 16.56 -15.68
N GLN A 157 6.59 16.16 -16.33
CA GLN A 157 7.19 14.84 -16.18
C GLN A 157 7.56 14.56 -14.71
N ARG A 158 8.05 15.58 -14.01
CA ARG A 158 8.41 15.46 -12.59
C ARG A 158 7.20 15.07 -11.73
N LEU A 159 6.07 15.75 -11.90
CA LEU A 159 4.85 15.49 -11.11
C LEU A 159 4.27 14.10 -11.41
N ALA A 160 4.27 13.67 -12.68
CA ALA A 160 3.89 12.31 -13.03
C ALA A 160 4.82 11.27 -12.40
N GLY A 161 6.12 11.53 -12.41
CA GLY A 161 7.15 10.70 -11.78
C GLY A 161 7.00 10.62 -10.25
N ASP A 162 6.61 11.71 -9.59
CA ASP A 162 6.38 11.73 -8.14
C ASP A 162 5.24 10.78 -7.73
N PHE A 163 4.15 10.71 -8.52
CA PHE A 163 3.08 9.73 -8.30
C PHE A 163 3.55 8.30 -8.52
N LEU A 164 4.29 8.05 -9.60
CA LEU A 164 4.86 6.73 -9.85
C LEU A 164 5.82 6.31 -8.74
N TYR A 165 6.64 7.23 -8.23
CA TYR A 165 7.51 6.98 -7.10
C TYR A 165 6.71 6.59 -5.84
N ALA A 166 5.62 7.30 -5.54
CA ALA A 166 4.75 6.98 -4.42
C ALA A 166 4.14 5.56 -4.54
N ILE A 167 3.67 5.16 -5.73
CA ILE A 167 3.18 3.78 -5.98
C ILE A 167 4.30 2.76 -5.76
N LYS A 168 5.51 3.02 -6.27
CA LYS A 168 6.68 2.14 -6.04
C LYS A 168 6.97 1.96 -4.56
N GLN A 169 6.86 3.03 -3.77
CA GLN A 169 7.04 2.95 -2.32
C GLN A 169 5.97 2.04 -1.67
N ARG A 170 4.70 2.10 -2.10
CA ARG A 170 3.66 1.18 -1.62
C ARG A 170 4.01 -0.29 -1.92
N LEU A 171 4.54 -0.55 -3.10
CA LEU A 171 4.81 -1.91 -3.58
C LEU A 171 6.12 -2.52 -3.03
N THR A 172 7.10 -1.71 -2.61
CA THR A 172 8.45 -2.24 -2.29
C THR A 172 9.04 -1.78 -0.95
N HIS A 173 8.45 -0.77 -0.30
CA HIS A 173 8.99 -0.29 0.96
C HIS A 173 8.71 -1.30 2.10
N PRO A 174 9.66 -1.58 3.00
CA PRO A 174 9.49 -2.54 4.09
C PRO A 174 8.29 -2.28 5.01
N MET A 175 7.81 -1.02 5.10
CA MET A 175 6.61 -0.68 5.86
C MET A 175 5.36 -1.40 5.35
N TYR A 176 5.36 -1.84 4.08
CA TYR A 176 4.26 -2.54 3.41
C TYR A 176 4.61 -4.00 3.13
N GLU A 177 5.42 -4.65 3.98
CA GLU A 177 5.81 -6.05 3.77
C GLU A 177 4.61 -7.00 3.79
N ASP A 178 3.57 -6.69 4.58
CA ASP A 178 2.34 -7.50 4.63
C ASP A 178 1.60 -7.48 3.28
N LEU A 179 1.57 -6.32 2.60
CA LEU A 179 1.05 -6.21 1.24
C LEU A 179 1.87 -7.04 0.26
N GLN A 180 3.20 -6.98 0.35
CA GLN A 180 4.09 -7.75 -0.50
C GLN A 180 3.93 -9.26 -0.26
N ALA A 181 3.82 -9.66 0.99
CA ALA A 181 3.58 -11.06 1.36
C ALA A 181 2.22 -11.58 0.88
N ALA A 182 1.19 -10.73 0.88
CA ALA A 182 -0.15 -11.10 0.47
C ALA A 182 -0.32 -11.23 -1.05
N TYR A 183 0.29 -10.32 -1.83
CA TYR A 183 0.03 -10.21 -3.28
C TYR A 183 1.24 -10.57 -4.18
N ALA A 184 2.42 -10.65 -3.63
CA ALA A 184 3.65 -10.97 -4.36
C ALA A 184 4.53 -11.98 -3.60
N ALA A 185 3.90 -12.95 -2.94
CA ALA A 185 4.55 -13.92 -2.07
C ALA A 185 5.73 -14.63 -2.76
N GLY A 186 6.88 -14.60 -2.11
CA GLY A 186 8.08 -15.32 -2.56
C GLY A 186 8.89 -14.65 -3.67
N VAL A 187 8.32 -13.73 -4.44
CA VAL A 187 8.99 -13.08 -5.59
C VAL A 187 9.14 -11.57 -5.43
N GLY A 188 8.16 -10.90 -4.80
CA GLY A 188 8.10 -9.45 -4.68
C GLY A 188 7.72 -8.74 -5.99
N PHE A 189 7.16 -7.55 -5.90
CA PHE A 189 6.78 -6.76 -7.09
C PHE A 189 7.99 -6.34 -7.93
N LYS A 190 9.14 -6.14 -7.31
CA LYS A 190 10.41 -5.84 -7.97
C LYS A 190 11.27 -7.11 -8.04
N SER A 191 10.84 -8.09 -8.82
CA SER A 191 11.60 -9.31 -9.09
C SER A 191 12.78 -9.06 -10.04
N LYS A 192 13.59 -10.09 -10.30
CA LYS A 192 14.78 -9.98 -11.19
C LYS A 192 14.42 -9.67 -12.64
N SER A 193 13.27 -10.15 -13.12
CA SER A 193 12.78 -9.91 -14.48
C SER A 193 12.05 -8.58 -14.63
N ALA A 194 11.72 -7.90 -13.51
CA ALA A 194 11.01 -6.63 -13.50
C ALA A 194 11.84 -5.47 -14.06
N SER A 195 11.20 -4.57 -14.80
CA SER A 195 11.75 -3.27 -15.19
C SER A 195 11.24 -2.17 -14.26
N TRP A 196 12.15 -1.43 -13.61
CA TRP A 196 11.83 -0.48 -12.53
C TRP A 196 12.46 0.90 -12.77
N GLN A 197 12.03 1.56 -13.86
CA GLN A 197 12.57 2.85 -14.32
C GLN A 197 11.89 4.05 -13.64
N ALA A 198 12.48 5.24 -13.76
CA ALA A 198 11.93 6.47 -13.17
C ALA A 198 10.53 6.82 -13.69
N THR A 199 10.26 6.54 -14.96
CA THR A 199 9.01 6.89 -15.65
C THR A 199 8.14 5.68 -16.01
N ARG A 200 8.65 4.46 -15.80
CA ARG A 200 7.99 3.22 -16.25
C ARG A 200 8.24 2.08 -15.28
N VAL A 201 7.22 1.29 -15.03
CA VAL A 201 7.31 0.05 -14.25
C VAL A 201 6.68 -1.09 -15.03
N THR A 202 7.42 -2.21 -15.11
CA THR A 202 6.91 -3.48 -15.61
C THR A 202 7.20 -4.54 -14.57
N PHE A 203 6.19 -5.25 -14.12
CA PHE A 203 6.38 -6.38 -13.19
C PHE A 203 7.07 -7.54 -13.91
N GLY A 204 7.74 -8.39 -13.15
CA GLY A 204 8.39 -9.56 -13.70
C GLY A 204 7.41 -10.65 -14.11
N ASP A 205 7.91 -11.57 -14.93
CA ASP A 205 7.14 -12.67 -15.52
C ASP A 205 6.56 -13.62 -14.45
N GLU A 206 7.05 -13.55 -13.22
CA GLU A 206 6.53 -14.32 -12.09
C GLU A 206 5.18 -13.80 -11.56
N LEU A 207 4.85 -12.53 -11.84
CA LEU A 207 3.60 -11.90 -11.41
C LEU A 207 2.68 -11.55 -12.57
N ARG A 208 3.21 -11.43 -13.77
CA ARG A 208 2.55 -10.93 -14.96
C ARG A 208 2.73 -11.88 -16.12
N GLU A 209 1.74 -11.93 -17.01
CA GLU A 209 1.87 -12.68 -18.29
C GLU A 209 2.94 -12.04 -19.18
N SER A 210 3.96 -12.83 -19.56
CA SER A 210 5.14 -12.35 -20.29
C SER A 210 4.87 -11.88 -21.73
N SER A 211 3.73 -12.22 -22.29
CA SER A 211 3.33 -11.81 -23.66
C SER A 211 2.99 -10.32 -23.79
N GLU A 212 2.76 -9.63 -22.68
CA GLU A 212 2.37 -8.22 -22.64
C GLU A 212 3.58 -7.30 -22.81
N LYS A 213 3.64 -6.53 -23.90
CA LYS A 213 4.75 -5.60 -24.20
C LYS A 213 4.67 -4.29 -23.43
N ASP A 214 3.45 -3.83 -23.14
CA ASP A 214 3.24 -2.53 -22.47
C ASP A 214 3.59 -2.61 -20.97
N PRO A 215 4.09 -1.53 -20.37
CA PRO A 215 4.37 -1.49 -18.94
C PRO A 215 3.08 -1.56 -18.09
N ASN A 216 3.23 -1.97 -16.85
CA ASN A 216 2.14 -1.90 -15.88
C ASN A 216 1.80 -0.44 -15.55
N ILE A 217 2.81 0.42 -15.42
CA ILE A 217 2.62 1.84 -15.17
C ILE A 217 3.57 2.64 -16.07
N GLU A 218 3.03 3.67 -16.69
CA GLU A 218 3.81 4.68 -17.39
C GLU A 218 3.43 6.08 -16.89
N ALA A 219 4.41 6.94 -16.66
CA ALA A 219 4.25 8.30 -16.17
C ALA A 219 4.73 9.30 -17.22
N VAL A 220 3.85 10.18 -17.68
CA VAL A 220 4.10 11.11 -18.80
C VAL A 220 3.72 12.52 -18.41
N GLY A 221 4.60 13.48 -18.72
CA GLY A 221 4.32 14.92 -18.67
C GLY A 221 3.91 15.43 -20.05
N ILE A 222 2.86 16.26 -20.11
CA ILE A 222 2.36 16.86 -21.37
C ILE A 222 2.90 18.27 -21.64
N GLY A 223 3.52 18.91 -20.66
CA GLY A 223 4.17 20.22 -20.77
C GLY A 223 5.64 20.06 -20.45
N GLY A 224 6.42 19.64 -21.41
CA GLY A 224 7.88 19.58 -21.34
C GLY A 224 8.52 20.83 -21.83
#